data_c567460085be3d9ba2fb2a04e6f35eee
#
_entry.id   c567460085be3d9ba2fb2a04e6f35eee
#
_cell.length_a   1.000
_cell.length_b   1.000
_cell.length_c   1.000
_cell.angle_alpha   90.00
_cell.angle_beta   90.00
_cell.angle_gamma   90.00
#
_symmetry.space_group_name_H-M   'P 1'
#
loop_
_entity.id
_entity.type
_entity.pdbx_description
1 polymer ?
#
loop_
_entity_poly.entity_id
_entity_poly.type
_entity_poly.pdbx_seq_one_letter_code
_entity_poly.pdbx_strand_id
1 'polypeptide(L)'
;MQKKHGETEQRIYALNAWRETPFFTSEERSVLALTEAVTLISENQVSDDIYKEVNRYFTPKEIAQIVMAIVTINSWNRIAVTTRMVSGTHE
;
A
#
# COMPACT_ATOMS: atom_id res chain seq x y z
N MET A 1 -6.42 -15.80 20.34
CA MET A 1 -5.61 -16.10 19.18
C MET A 1 -6.39 -16.13 17.92
N GLN A 2 -7.38 -16.97 17.87
CA GLN A 2 -8.17 -17.11 16.68
C GLN A 2 -8.81 -15.80 16.25
N LYS A 3 -9.34 -15.07 17.21
CA LYS A 3 -9.96 -13.81 16.90
C LYS A 3 -9.00 -12.84 16.27
N LYS A 4 -7.81 -12.80 16.80
CA LYS A 4 -6.80 -11.91 16.25
C LYS A 4 -6.48 -12.28 14.83
N HIS A 5 -6.36 -13.54 14.56
CA HIS A 5 -6.11 -13.99 13.20
C HIS A 5 -7.24 -13.61 12.27
N GLY A 6 -8.47 -13.80 12.72
CA GLY A 6 -9.59 -13.42 11.91
C GLY A 6 -9.61 -11.95 11.58
N GLU A 7 -9.30 -11.15 12.59
CA GLU A 7 -9.26 -9.71 12.40
C GLU A 7 -8.18 -9.33 11.39
N THR A 8 -7.03 -9.97 11.50
CA THR A 8 -5.93 -9.69 10.60
C THR A 8 -6.30 -10.07 9.17
N GLU A 9 -6.91 -11.21 9.00
CA GLU A 9 -7.33 -11.65 7.67
C GLU A 9 -8.34 -10.67 7.07
N GLN A 10 -9.24 -10.17 7.90
CA GLN A 10 -10.22 -9.22 7.43
C GLN A 10 -9.57 -7.93 6.95
N ARG A 11 -8.55 -7.47 7.66
CA ARG A 11 -7.85 -6.27 7.24
C ARG A 11 -7.06 -6.50 5.97
N ILE A 12 -6.50 -7.67 5.79
CA ILE A 12 -5.79 -8.00 4.56
C ILE A 12 -6.74 -7.99 3.38
N TYR A 13 -7.93 -8.54 3.56
CA TYR A 13 -8.96 -8.46 2.53
C TYR A 13 -9.28 -7.01 2.22
N ALA A 14 -9.41 -6.19 3.26
CA ALA A 14 -9.76 -4.79 3.07
C ALA A 14 -8.68 -4.05 2.30
N LEU A 15 -7.41 -4.43 2.47
CA LEU A 15 -6.34 -3.80 1.73
C LEU A 15 -6.48 -4.03 0.23
N ASN A 16 -7.03 -5.16 -0.17
CA ASN A 16 -7.22 -5.45 -1.59
C ASN A 16 -8.39 -4.67 -2.19
N ALA A 17 -9.36 -4.31 -1.37
CA ALA A 17 -10.54 -3.59 -1.84
C ALA A 17 -10.75 -2.33 -1.00
N TRP A 18 -9.67 -1.61 -0.74
CA TRP A 18 -9.72 -0.51 0.22
C TRP A 18 -10.69 0.59 -0.20
N ARG A 19 -10.92 0.77 -1.48
CA ARG A 19 -11.80 1.83 -1.92
C ARG A 19 -13.25 1.61 -1.50
N GLU A 20 -13.61 0.39 -1.24
CA GLU A 20 -15.00 0.02 -0.98
C GLU A 20 -15.26 -0.34 0.46
N THR A 21 -14.30 -0.10 1.35
CA THR A 21 -14.46 -0.47 2.74
C THR A 21 -14.38 0.75 3.62
N PRO A 22 -15.17 0.79 4.72
CA PRO A 22 -15.08 1.88 5.67
C PRO A 22 -14.01 1.72 6.73
N PHE A 23 -13.16 0.69 6.59
CA PHE A 23 -12.17 0.41 7.62
C PHE A 23 -11.04 1.42 7.70
N PHE A 24 -10.87 2.26 6.70
CA PHE A 24 -9.71 3.15 6.62
C PHE A 24 -10.13 4.60 6.70
N THR A 25 -9.33 5.41 7.39
CA THR A 25 -9.56 6.84 7.47
C THR A 25 -9.24 7.49 6.13
N SER A 26 -9.66 8.75 6.00
CA SER A 26 -9.34 9.49 4.78
C SER A 26 -7.84 9.62 4.59
N GLU A 27 -7.11 9.82 5.69
CA GLU A 27 -5.66 9.91 5.62
C GLU A 27 -5.05 8.60 5.14
N GLU A 28 -5.51 7.49 5.70
CA GLU A 28 -5.03 6.17 5.29
C GLU A 28 -5.39 5.90 3.84
N ARG A 29 -6.57 6.29 3.41
CA ARG A 29 -7.00 6.07 2.03
C ARG A 29 -6.13 6.85 1.06
N SER A 30 -5.69 8.04 1.45
CA SER A 30 -4.81 8.81 0.57
C SER A 30 -3.47 8.11 0.38
N VAL A 31 -2.94 7.51 1.44
CA VAL A 31 -1.68 6.76 1.35
C VAL A 31 -1.87 5.49 0.53
N LEU A 32 -3.01 4.82 0.69
CA LEU A 32 -3.27 3.61 -0.09
C LEU A 32 -3.38 3.92 -1.57
N ALA A 33 -4.03 5.04 -1.92
CA ALA A 33 -4.12 5.45 -3.31
C ALA A 33 -2.74 5.76 -3.88
N LEU A 34 -1.91 6.43 -3.11
CA LEU A 34 -0.55 6.73 -3.55
C LEU A 34 0.25 5.45 -3.71
N THR A 35 0.12 4.53 -2.77
CA THR A 35 0.82 3.26 -2.83
C THR A 35 0.48 2.50 -4.10
N GLU A 36 -0.80 2.45 -4.41
CA GLU A 36 -1.25 1.74 -5.62
C GLU A 36 -0.70 2.43 -6.86
N ALA A 37 -0.76 3.76 -6.90
CA ALA A 37 -0.29 4.50 -8.07
C ALA A 37 1.21 4.33 -8.28
N VAL A 38 1.99 4.37 -7.21
CA VAL A 38 3.43 4.19 -7.33
C VAL A 38 3.77 2.76 -7.71
N THR A 39 3.06 1.81 -7.13
CA THR A 39 3.31 0.39 -7.43
C THR A 39 3.02 0.08 -8.90
N LEU A 40 1.97 0.66 -9.44
CA LEU A 40 1.57 0.45 -10.84
C LEU A 40 1.90 1.66 -11.70
N ILE A 41 3.03 2.29 -11.44
CA ILE A 41 3.33 3.58 -12.03
C ILE A 41 3.44 3.52 -13.55
N SER A 42 3.87 2.39 -14.08
CA SER A 42 3.98 2.26 -15.54
C SER A 42 2.62 2.19 -16.21
N GLU A 43 1.59 1.89 -15.46
CA GLU A 43 0.25 1.79 -16.02
C GLU A 43 -0.60 3.02 -15.73
N ASN A 44 -0.53 3.52 -14.51
CA ASN A 44 -1.48 4.53 -14.08
C ASN A 44 -0.87 5.88 -13.75
N GLN A 45 0.41 5.92 -13.47
CA GLN A 45 1.08 7.13 -13.02
C GLN A 45 0.40 7.68 -11.75
N VAL A 46 0.90 8.77 -11.24
CA VAL A 46 0.32 9.42 -10.07
C VAL A 46 -0.45 10.63 -10.55
N SER A 47 -1.78 10.56 -10.48
CA SER A 47 -2.61 11.65 -10.95
C SER A 47 -2.52 12.86 -10.04
N ASP A 48 -2.91 14.01 -10.56
CA ASP A 48 -2.95 15.23 -9.77
C ASP A 48 -3.89 15.08 -8.58
N ASP A 49 -5.00 14.37 -8.77
CA ASP A 49 -5.96 14.18 -7.69
C ASP A 49 -5.35 13.40 -6.54
N ILE A 50 -4.61 12.36 -6.84
CA ILE A 50 -3.95 11.57 -5.80
C ILE A 50 -2.91 12.42 -5.08
N TYR A 51 -2.12 13.15 -5.83
CA TYR A 51 -1.08 13.99 -5.24
C TYR A 51 -1.67 15.07 -4.35
N LYS A 52 -2.73 15.71 -4.81
CA LYS A 52 -3.40 16.73 -4.03
C LYS A 52 -3.96 16.16 -2.74
N GLU A 53 -4.56 14.99 -2.83
CA GLU A 53 -5.16 14.39 -1.64
C GLU A 53 -4.11 14.07 -0.60
N VAL A 54 -2.99 13.50 -1.01
CA VAL A 54 -1.90 13.20 -0.09
C VAL A 54 -1.36 14.48 0.54
N ASN A 55 -1.28 15.55 -0.25
CA ASN A 55 -0.80 16.83 0.26
C ASN A 55 -1.72 17.44 1.31
N ARG A 56 -2.96 17.00 1.39
CA ARG A 56 -3.86 17.50 2.42
C ARG A 56 -3.47 17.00 3.81
N TYR A 57 -2.83 15.85 3.87
CA TYR A 57 -2.54 15.20 5.14
C TYR A 57 -1.05 15.15 5.48
N PHE A 58 -0.18 15.33 4.50
CA PHE A 58 1.24 15.13 4.72
C PHE A 58 2.03 16.27 4.09
N THR A 59 3.15 16.61 4.73
CA THR A 59 4.08 17.59 4.17
C THR A 59 4.86 16.96 3.03
N PRO A 60 5.47 17.79 2.16
CA PRO A 60 6.30 17.22 1.09
C PRO A 60 7.40 16.31 1.61
N LYS A 61 7.98 16.61 2.76
CA LYS A 61 8.99 15.75 3.34
C LYS A 61 8.41 14.40 3.73
N GLU A 62 7.23 14.42 4.34
CA GLU A 62 6.57 13.18 4.72
C GLU A 62 6.18 12.36 3.50
N ILE A 63 5.72 13.05 2.45
CA ILE A 63 5.36 12.34 1.22
C ILE A 63 6.60 11.66 0.63
N ALA A 64 7.73 12.34 0.64
CA ALA A 64 8.96 11.74 0.14
C ALA A 64 9.33 10.49 0.94
N GLN A 65 9.15 10.55 2.26
CA GLN A 65 9.43 9.39 3.10
C GLN A 65 8.48 8.24 2.83
N ILE A 66 7.21 8.56 2.59
CA ILE A 66 6.22 7.54 2.26
C ILE A 66 6.58 6.88 0.93
N VAL A 67 6.94 7.68 -0.06
CA VAL A 67 7.31 7.14 -1.37
C VAL A 67 8.54 6.25 -1.26
N MET A 68 9.54 6.67 -0.46
CA MET A 68 10.71 5.83 -0.26
C MET A 68 10.35 4.49 0.37
N ALA A 69 9.42 4.50 1.33
CA ALA A 69 8.98 3.27 1.94
C ALA A 69 8.28 2.38 0.92
N ILE A 70 7.43 2.97 0.09
CA ILE A 70 6.71 2.20 -0.94
C ILE A 70 7.71 1.56 -1.90
N VAL A 71 8.67 2.34 -2.37
CA VAL A 71 9.67 1.85 -3.32
C VAL A 71 10.48 0.72 -2.69
N THR A 72 10.86 0.88 -1.43
CA THR A 72 11.65 -0.13 -0.73
C THR A 72 10.87 -1.44 -0.62
N ILE A 73 9.62 -1.36 -0.22
CA ILE A 73 8.78 -2.54 -0.07
C ILE A 73 8.56 -3.21 -1.42
N ASN A 74 8.29 -2.41 -2.45
CA ASN A 74 8.07 -2.97 -3.79
C ASN A 74 9.32 -3.65 -4.32
N SER A 75 10.48 -3.05 -4.08
CA SER A 75 11.74 -3.64 -4.51
C SER A 75 11.98 -4.97 -3.79
N TRP A 76 11.76 -4.98 -2.49
CA TRP A 76 11.93 -6.20 -1.71
C TRP A 76 10.96 -7.28 -2.19
N ASN A 77 9.71 -6.90 -2.42
CA ASN A 77 8.73 -7.89 -2.88
C ASN A 77 9.14 -8.50 -4.22
N ARG A 78 9.65 -7.69 -5.12
CA ARG A 78 10.07 -8.21 -6.42
C ARG A 78 11.23 -9.17 -6.27
N ILE A 79 12.18 -8.84 -5.42
CA ILE A 79 13.30 -9.71 -5.17
C ILE A 79 12.83 -11.01 -4.52
N ALA A 80 12.01 -10.90 -3.49
CA ALA A 80 11.58 -12.07 -2.74
C ALA A 80 10.76 -13.01 -3.60
N VAL A 81 9.85 -12.47 -4.39
CA VAL A 81 9.02 -13.31 -5.24
C VAL A 81 9.84 -13.94 -6.34
N THR A 82 10.72 -13.15 -6.96
CA THR A 82 11.53 -13.64 -8.06
C THR A 82 12.46 -14.76 -7.61
N THR A 83 13.04 -14.62 -6.43
CA THR A 83 13.97 -15.60 -5.92
C THR A 83 13.31 -16.70 -5.11
N ARG A 84 11.99 -16.65 -5.01
CA ARG A 84 11.22 -17.66 -4.28
C ARG A 84 11.55 -17.69 -2.80
N MET A 85 11.90 -16.53 -2.24
CA MET A 85 12.17 -16.41 -0.82
C MET A 85 10.91 -16.30 0.00
N VAL A 86 9.81 -16.00 -0.61
CA VAL A 86 8.56 -15.83 0.10
C VAL A 86 8.16 -17.18 0.66
N SER A 87 8.09 -17.22 1.98
CA SER A 87 7.99 -18.49 2.61
C SER A 87 6.73 -19.20 2.30
N GLY A 88 5.75 -18.88 2.47
CA GLY A 88 4.60 -19.73 2.29
C GLY A 88 4.58 -20.42 1.03
N THR A 89 5.41 -19.99 0.20
CA THR A 89 5.30 -20.55 -1.06
C THR A 89 5.96 -21.87 -1.11
N HIS A 90 6.54 -22.22 -0.30
CA HIS A 90 7.04 -23.37 -0.44
C HIS A 90 6.35 -24.43 0.01
N GLU A 91 6.14 -24.28 0.07
CA GLU A 91 5.75 -25.13 0.23
C GLU A 91 5.15 -25.51 0.12
#